data_acf6881a26bdb02e037462931aebf677
#
_entry.id   acf6881a26bdb02e037462931aebf677
#
_cell.length_a   1.000
_cell.length_b   1.000
_cell.length_c   1.000
_cell.angle_alpha   90.00
_cell.angle_beta   90.00
_cell.angle_gamma   90.00
#
_symmetry.space_group_name_H-M   'P 1'
#
loop_
_entity.id
_entity.type
_entity.pdbx_description
1 polymer ?
#
loop_
_entity_poly.entity_id
_entity_poly.type
_entity_poly.pdbx_seq_one_letter_code
_entity_poly.pdbx_strand_id
1 'polypeptide(L)'
;MKTFFFESIYNTQEFALSELSSEPILVISYSQEKGKGTSNRTWLNADQALACSLAVKQEDIKLKHTLIPLLSGYLFTEILKDTKLSLKWPNDIVLNNLKVGGILVEKSENSICIGMGINYFWEKPEIPGAGSIFTQKQEDVLINSHAEKWASDVLSFLANKNFDLERYKQKLQTLGKIVEYPEGRGWAEDVNEDGSLKVKSIDGEYINLTSPLISEVN
;
A
#
# COMPACT_ATOMS: atom_id res chain seq x y z
N MET A 1 -4.71 20.49 -2.45
CA MET A 1 -5.38 19.18 -2.22
C MET A 1 -6.61 19.41 -1.37
N LYS A 2 -7.76 18.93 -1.82
CA LYS A 2 -9.03 18.98 -1.08
C LYS A 2 -9.21 17.69 -0.31
N THR A 3 -9.62 17.76 0.97
CA THR A 3 -9.77 16.59 1.84
C THR A 3 -11.24 16.40 2.24
N PHE A 4 -11.71 15.16 2.20
CA PHE A 4 -13.02 14.73 2.66
C PHE A 4 -12.90 13.70 3.76
N PHE A 5 -13.73 13.80 4.79
CA PHE A 5 -13.78 12.90 5.94
C PHE A 5 -15.14 12.21 6.04
N PHE A 6 -15.12 10.90 6.28
CA PHE A 6 -16.32 10.09 6.45
C PHE A 6 -16.14 9.09 7.60
N GLU A 7 -17.15 8.93 8.43
CA GLU A 7 -17.20 7.80 9.39
C GLU A 7 -17.27 6.46 8.62
N SER A 8 -18.14 6.42 7.61
CA SER A 8 -18.29 5.29 6.70
C SER A 8 -18.63 5.78 5.30
N ILE A 9 -18.15 5.07 4.29
CA ILE A 9 -18.38 5.37 2.89
C ILE A 9 -18.48 4.07 2.09
N TYR A 10 -19.14 4.11 0.95
CA TYR A 10 -19.23 2.95 0.07
C TYR A 10 -17.84 2.47 -0.38
N ASN A 11 -17.05 3.38 -1.01
CA ASN A 11 -15.68 3.12 -1.44
C ASN A 11 -14.91 4.44 -1.56
N THR A 12 -13.75 4.54 -0.88
CA THR A 12 -12.95 5.78 -0.87
C THR A 12 -12.34 6.11 -2.24
N GLN A 13 -11.92 5.10 -3.02
CA GLN A 13 -11.30 5.33 -4.33
C GLN A 13 -12.32 5.78 -5.38
N GLU A 14 -13.49 5.16 -5.41
CA GLU A 14 -14.58 5.57 -6.30
C GLU A 14 -15.01 7.01 -6.03
N PHE A 15 -15.14 7.39 -4.75
CA PHE A 15 -15.47 8.76 -4.38
C PHE A 15 -14.34 9.74 -4.73
N ALA A 16 -13.08 9.41 -4.44
CA ALA A 16 -11.95 10.28 -4.74
C ALA A 16 -11.82 10.55 -6.24
N LEU A 17 -12.05 9.53 -7.07
CA LEU A 17 -12.03 9.66 -8.54
C LEU A 17 -13.21 10.49 -9.06
N SER A 18 -14.40 10.35 -8.47
CA SER A 18 -15.59 11.13 -8.90
C SER A 18 -15.47 12.63 -8.58
N GLU A 19 -14.74 12.98 -7.51
CA GLU A 19 -14.52 14.37 -7.10
C GLU A 19 -13.27 15.02 -7.75
N LEU A 20 -12.44 14.21 -8.42
CA LEU A 20 -11.19 14.71 -8.99
C LEU A 20 -11.48 15.67 -10.16
N SER A 21 -11.02 16.90 -10.02
CA SER A 21 -11.18 17.96 -11.04
C SER A 21 -9.84 18.62 -11.36
N SER A 22 -9.51 19.73 -10.72
CA SER A 22 -8.29 20.50 -10.98
C SER A 22 -7.19 20.29 -9.94
N GLU A 23 -7.55 19.81 -8.77
CA GLU A 23 -6.61 19.59 -7.67
C GLU A 23 -6.69 18.16 -7.11
N PRO A 24 -5.62 17.65 -6.49
CA PRO A 24 -5.64 16.35 -5.84
C PRO A 24 -6.74 16.24 -4.77
N ILE A 25 -7.35 15.05 -4.70
CA ILE A 25 -8.41 14.75 -3.73
C ILE A 25 -7.91 13.69 -2.76
N LEU A 26 -8.02 13.98 -1.47
CA LEU A 26 -7.82 13.02 -0.39
C LEU A 26 -9.17 12.68 0.25
N VAL A 27 -9.49 11.40 0.32
CA VAL A 27 -10.65 10.88 1.03
C VAL A 27 -10.16 10.04 2.20
N ILE A 28 -10.70 10.28 3.39
CA ILE A 28 -10.38 9.56 4.62
C ILE A 28 -11.66 8.97 5.17
N SER A 29 -11.66 7.69 5.52
CA SER A 29 -12.79 7.02 6.18
C SER A 29 -12.29 5.95 7.16
N TYR A 30 -13.08 5.69 8.19
CA TYR A 30 -12.79 4.62 9.16
C TYR A 30 -13.44 3.30 8.78
N SER A 31 -14.39 3.32 7.85
CA SER A 31 -15.08 2.12 7.36
C SER A 31 -15.46 2.24 5.89
N GLN A 32 -15.41 1.13 5.16
CA GLN A 32 -15.92 1.03 3.80
C GLN A 32 -16.91 -0.12 3.68
N GLU A 33 -18.05 0.10 2.98
CA GLU A 33 -19.01 -0.95 2.69
C GLU A 33 -18.49 -1.92 1.62
N LYS A 34 -17.76 -1.40 0.63
CA LYS A 34 -17.19 -2.15 -0.49
C LYS A 34 -15.70 -1.84 -0.65
N GLY A 35 -14.93 -2.11 0.41
CA GLY A 35 -13.47 -2.02 0.35
C GLY A 35 -12.91 -3.03 -0.65
N LYS A 36 -11.97 -2.58 -1.49
CA LYS A 36 -11.30 -3.40 -2.51
C LYS A 36 -9.84 -3.61 -2.16
N GLY A 37 -9.35 -4.81 -2.42
CA GLY A 37 -7.93 -5.16 -2.44
C GLY A 37 -7.49 -5.56 -3.85
N THR A 38 -6.21 -5.91 -4.00
CA THR A 38 -5.67 -6.41 -5.27
C THR A 38 -6.43 -7.65 -5.77
N SER A 39 -6.50 -7.83 -7.09
CA SER A 39 -7.19 -8.97 -7.75
C SER A 39 -8.67 -9.10 -7.35
N ASN A 40 -9.37 -7.98 -7.16
CA ASN A 40 -10.78 -7.90 -6.79
C ASN A 40 -11.14 -8.59 -5.45
N ARG A 41 -10.17 -8.82 -4.56
CA ARG A 41 -10.45 -9.32 -3.22
C ARG A 41 -11.15 -8.27 -2.39
N THR A 42 -12.06 -8.68 -1.51
CA THR A 42 -12.69 -7.77 -0.55
C THR A 42 -11.68 -7.37 0.52
N TRP A 43 -11.64 -6.09 0.85
CA TRP A 43 -10.94 -5.57 2.01
C TRP A 43 -11.91 -5.53 3.19
N LEU A 44 -11.60 -6.26 4.27
CA LEU A 44 -12.40 -6.27 5.49
C LEU A 44 -11.94 -5.16 6.44
N ASN A 45 -12.89 -4.51 7.09
CA ASN A 45 -12.60 -3.50 8.09
C ASN A 45 -12.18 -4.15 9.41
N ALA A 46 -11.09 -3.69 10.00
CA ALA A 46 -10.74 -3.98 11.39
C ALA A 46 -11.67 -3.21 12.35
N ASP A 47 -11.62 -3.50 13.67
CA ASP A 47 -12.42 -2.79 14.69
C ASP A 47 -12.11 -1.29 14.75
N GLN A 48 -10.90 -0.90 14.35
CA GLN A 48 -10.53 0.46 14.01
C GLN A 48 -9.57 0.41 12.82
N ALA A 49 -9.98 1.02 11.73
CA ALA A 49 -9.25 1.04 10.48
C ALA A 49 -9.08 2.48 9.96
N LEU A 50 -8.12 2.65 9.08
CA LEU A 50 -8.02 3.77 8.17
C LEU A 50 -8.17 3.24 6.75
N ALA A 51 -9.14 3.76 6.02
CA ALA A 51 -9.20 3.67 4.58
C ALA A 51 -9.03 5.08 4.01
N CYS A 52 -7.97 5.31 3.26
CA CYS A 52 -7.82 6.58 2.58
C CYS A 52 -7.43 6.41 1.12
N SER A 53 -7.82 7.37 0.29
CA SER A 53 -7.55 7.37 -1.13
C SER A 53 -7.13 8.75 -1.60
N LEU A 54 -5.98 8.78 -2.28
CA LEU A 54 -5.43 9.98 -2.90
C LEU A 54 -5.61 9.87 -4.41
N ALA A 55 -6.49 10.68 -4.99
CA ALA A 55 -6.68 10.80 -6.44
C ALA A 55 -5.88 11.98 -6.99
N VAL A 56 -5.16 11.75 -8.08
CA VAL A 56 -4.32 12.73 -8.77
C VAL A 56 -4.46 12.59 -10.28
N LYS A 57 -4.19 13.67 -11.02
CA LYS A 57 -4.10 13.61 -12.49
C LYS A 57 -2.83 12.88 -12.91
N GLN A 58 -2.91 12.09 -13.98
CA GLN A 58 -1.76 11.35 -14.47
C GLN A 58 -0.63 12.27 -14.96
N GLU A 59 -0.95 13.44 -15.51
CA GLU A 59 0.01 14.43 -15.99
C GLU A 59 0.92 15.01 -14.88
N ASP A 60 0.46 14.99 -13.62
CA ASP A 60 1.21 15.48 -12.47
C ASP A 60 2.23 14.46 -11.94
N ILE A 61 2.22 13.23 -12.47
CA ILE A 61 3.05 12.13 -12.00
C ILE A 61 4.29 11.98 -12.88
N LYS A 62 5.46 12.13 -12.27
CA LYS A 62 6.76 11.90 -12.90
C LYS A 62 7.39 10.57 -12.52
N LEU A 63 6.93 9.96 -11.45
CA LEU A 63 7.39 8.64 -10.99
C LEU A 63 6.84 7.53 -11.88
N LYS A 64 7.60 6.46 -12.10
CA LYS A 64 7.08 5.24 -12.76
C LYS A 64 5.90 4.68 -11.96
N HIS A 65 4.79 4.35 -12.62
CA HIS A 65 3.57 3.89 -11.96
C HIS A 65 3.76 2.63 -11.13
N THR A 66 4.65 1.74 -11.57
CA THR A 66 5.01 0.50 -10.87
C THR A 66 5.70 0.73 -9.53
N LEU A 67 6.30 1.90 -9.33
CA LEU A 67 6.93 2.29 -8.07
C LEU A 67 5.95 2.93 -7.07
N ILE A 68 4.77 3.35 -7.51
CA ILE A 68 3.81 4.06 -6.66
C ILE A 68 3.38 3.22 -5.44
N PRO A 69 2.99 1.94 -5.56
CA PRO A 69 2.61 1.15 -4.39
C PRO A 69 3.79 0.94 -3.43
N LEU A 70 5.02 0.75 -3.95
CA LEU A 70 6.23 0.58 -3.15
C LEU A 70 6.53 1.86 -2.33
N LEU A 71 6.55 3.01 -3.02
CA LEU A 71 6.72 4.32 -2.40
C LEU A 71 5.66 4.58 -1.34
N SER A 72 4.39 4.36 -1.68
CA SER A 72 3.26 4.67 -0.80
C SER A 72 3.30 3.87 0.49
N GLY A 73 3.60 2.56 0.40
CA GLY A 73 3.81 1.71 1.56
C GLY A 73 5.03 2.15 2.39
N TYR A 74 6.15 2.44 1.74
CA TYR A 74 7.37 2.90 2.41
C TYR A 74 7.13 4.19 3.19
N LEU A 75 6.50 5.20 2.59
CA LEU A 75 6.23 6.48 3.25
C LEU A 75 5.34 6.30 4.50
N PHE A 76 4.37 5.40 4.47
CA PHE A 76 3.58 5.12 5.67
C PHE A 76 4.43 4.50 6.79
N THR A 77 5.38 3.62 6.47
CA THR A 77 6.28 3.07 7.49
C THR A 77 7.20 4.13 8.11
N GLU A 78 7.52 5.21 7.37
CA GLU A 78 8.33 6.33 7.91
C GLU A 78 7.52 7.24 8.86
N ILE A 79 6.20 7.33 8.67
CA ILE A 79 5.31 8.06 9.60
C ILE A 79 5.28 7.35 10.96
N LEU A 80 5.25 6.03 10.97
CA LEU A 80 5.20 5.18 12.17
C LEU A 80 6.54 4.47 12.43
N LYS A 81 7.66 5.16 12.23
CA LYS A 81 9.03 4.58 12.29
C LYS A 81 9.35 3.82 13.58
N ASP A 82 8.72 4.17 14.69
CA ASP A 82 8.96 3.54 15.99
C ASP A 82 8.20 2.22 16.17
N THR A 83 7.28 1.87 15.27
CA THR A 83 6.45 0.66 15.35
C THR A 83 7.07 -0.57 14.67
N LYS A 84 8.29 -0.45 14.12
CA LYS A 84 8.99 -1.53 13.40
C LYS A 84 8.18 -2.15 12.26
N LEU A 85 7.36 -1.35 11.58
CA LEU A 85 6.68 -1.76 10.37
C LEU A 85 7.69 -2.16 9.30
N SER A 86 7.37 -3.20 8.56
CA SER A 86 8.11 -3.67 7.40
C SER A 86 7.16 -3.83 6.20
N LEU A 87 7.73 -4.16 5.06
CA LEU A 87 7.02 -4.24 3.79
C LEU A 87 7.10 -5.64 3.23
N LYS A 88 6.04 -6.06 2.56
CA LYS A 88 6.00 -7.25 1.74
C LYS A 88 5.64 -6.86 0.32
N TRP A 89 6.52 -7.21 -0.62
CA TRP A 89 6.33 -6.85 -2.03
C TRP A 89 5.05 -7.48 -2.60
N PRO A 90 4.29 -6.75 -3.45
CA PRO A 90 4.60 -5.38 -3.91
C PRO A 90 3.94 -4.28 -3.07
N ASN A 91 2.98 -4.57 -2.20
CA ASN A 91 2.03 -3.57 -1.71
C ASN A 91 1.52 -3.79 -0.28
N ASP A 92 2.06 -4.77 0.45
CA ASP A 92 1.60 -5.06 1.81
C ASP A 92 2.48 -4.38 2.86
N ILE A 93 1.83 -3.89 3.92
CA ILE A 93 2.47 -3.38 5.14
C ILE A 93 2.28 -4.44 6.21
N VAL A 94 3.38 -4.81 6.87
CA VAL A 94 3.39 -5.92 7.82
C VAL A 94 4.03 -5.54 9.15
N LEU A 95 3.56 -6.16 10.22
CA LEU A 95 4.11 -6.06 11.57
C LEU A 95 4.16 -7.47 12.17
N ASN A 96 5.33 -7.92 12.62
CA ASN A 96 5.51 -9.26 13.20
C ASN A 96 4.96 -10.40 12.29
N ASN A 97 5.23 -10.31 10.99
CA ASN A 97 4.75 -11.21 9.94
C ASN A 97 3.22 -11.22 9.71
N LEU A 98 2.47 -10.32 10.34
CA LEU A 98 1.05 -10.15 10.11
C LEU A 98 0.81 -8.96 9.18
N LYS A 99 -0.11 -9.12 8.22
CA LYS A 99 -0.54 -8.03 7.35
C LYS A 99 -1.39 -7.04 8.15
N VAL A 100 -0.88 -5.83 8.29
CA VAL A 100 -1.56 -4.72 9.01
C VAL A 100 -2.05 -3.63 8.06
N GLY A 101 -1.69 -3.70 6.79
CA GLY A 101 -2.12 -2.72 5.80
C GLY A 101 -1.79 -3.15 4.38
N GLY A 102 -2.27 -2.36 3.42
CA GLY A 102 -2.01 -2.58 2.01
C GLY A 102 -2.30 -1.36 1.16
N ILE A 103 -1.62 -1.29 0.03
CA ILE A 103 -1.75 -0.23 -0.97
C ILE A 103 -2.43 -0.81 -2.22
N LEU A 104 -3.42 -0.09 -2.75
CA LEU A 104 -4.08 -0.41 -4.01
C LEU A 104 -3.99 0.80 -4.94
N VAL A 105 -3.38 0.61 -6.11
CA VAL A 105 -3.29 1.67 -7.13
C VAL A 105 -4.20 1.32 -8.28
N GLU A 106 -5.16 2.18 -8.55
CA GLU A 106 -6.06 2.10 -9.70
C GLU A 106 -5.74 3.22 -10.69
N LYS A 107 -5.64 2.86 -11.96
CA LYS A 107 -5.34 3.78 -13.05
C LYS A 107 -6.52 3.86 -14.00
N SER A 108 -6.91 5.09 -14.36
CA SER A 108 -7.78 5.39 -15.49
C SER A 108 -6.98 6.10 -16.60
N GLU A 109 -7.65 6.51 -17.66
CA GLU A 109 -7.01 7.20 -18.79
C GLU A 109 -6.24 8.47 -18.36
N ASN A 110 -6.84 9.29 -17.48
CA ASN A 110 -6.31 10.60 -17.11
C ASN A 110 -6.00 10.76 -15.61
N SER A 111 -6.20 9.72 -14.81
CA SER A 111 -6.03 9.80 -13.37
C SER A 111 -5.47 8.52 -12.76
N ILE A 112 -4.86 8.69 -11.59
CA ILE A 112 -4.42 7.59 -10.73
C ILE A 112 -5.03 7.82 -9.36
N CYS A 113 -5.58 6.76 -8.78
CA CYS A 113 -6.03 6.73 -7.40
C CYS A 113 -5.18 5.75 -6.60
N ILE A 114 -4.61 6.25 -5.50
CA ILE A 114 -3.76 5.48 -4.59
C ILE A 114 -4.57 5.26 -3.32
N GLY A 115 -5.07 4.04 -3.13
CA GLY A 115 -5.78 3.62 -1.93
C GLY A 115 -4.82 3.03 -0.91
N MET A 116 -5.01 3.35 0.36
CA MET A 116 -4.32 2.76 1.49
C MET A 116 -5.34 2.30 2.52
N GLY A 117 -5.27 1.01 2.89
CA GLY A 117 -6.02 0.43 3.99
C GLY A 117 -5.07 0.05 5.12
N ILE A 118 -5.36 0.47 6.37
CA ILE A 118 -4.54 0.17 7.56
C ILE A 118 -5.44 -0.32 8.69
N ASN A 119 -5.06 -1.43 9.31
CA ASN A 119 -5.68 -1.94 10.52
C ASN A 119 -4.98 -1.31 11.72
N TYR A 120 -5.61 -0.33 12.36
CA TYR A 120 -5.07 0.32 13.55
C TYR A 120 -5.22 -0.56 14.79
N PHE A 121 -6.44 -1.08 15.01
CA PHE A 121 -6.75 -2.03 16.08
C PHE A 121 -7.70 -3.10 15.56
N TRP A 122 -7.42 -4.35 15.93
CA TRP A 122 -8.25 -5.50 15.60
C TRP A 122 -8.12 -6.53 16.72
N GLU A 123 -9.17 -6.67 17.53
CA GLU A 123 -9.12 -7.55 18.71
C GLU A 123 -8.98 -9.02 18.31
N LYS A 124 -9.75 -9.45 17.31
CA LYS A 124 -9.78 -10.84 16.84
C LYS A 124 -9.85 -10.87 15.30
N PRO A 125 -8.72 -10.78 14.58
CA PRO A 125 -8.72 -10.89 13.13
C PRO A 125 -9.30 -12.24 12.68
N GLU A 126 -10.33 -12.19 11.83
CA GLU A 126 -10.96 -13.40 11.28
C GLU A 126 -10.17 -14.00 10.12
N ILE A 127 -9.22 -13.26 9.57
CA ILE A 127 -8.39 -13.65 8.42
C ILE A 127 -7.04 -14.16 8.91
N PRO A 128 -6.65 -15.41 8.58
CA PRO A 128 -5.30 -15.89 8.88
C PRO A 128 -4.22 -14.96 8.29
N GLY A 129 -3.23 -14.63 9.11
CA GLY A 129 -2.15 -13.73 8.70
C GLY A 129 -2.48 -12.23 8.71
N ALA A 130 -3.71 -11.83 9.04
CA ALA A 130 -4.06 -10.44 9.30
C ALA A 130 -3.72 -10.04 10.75
N GLY A 131 -3.43 -8.75 10.94
CA GLY A 131 -3.18 -8.17 12.26
C GLY A 131 -3.49 -6.68 12.29
N SER A 132 -3.12 -6.03 13.37
CA SER A 132 -3.25 -4.58 13.55
C SER A 132 -1.95 -3.98 14.11
N ILE A 133 -1.80 -2.65 13.95
CA ILE A 133 -0.59 -1.94 14.39
C ILE A 133 -0.55 -1.81 15.91
N PHE A 134 -1.69 -1.51 16.53
CA PHE A 134 -1.81 -1.23 17.95
C PHE A 134 -2.63 -2.29 18.67
N THR A 135 -2.36 -2.45 19.96
CA THR A 135 -3.09 -3.36 20.86
C THR A 135 -4.32 -2.71 21.48
N GLN A 136 -4.56 -1.41 21.21
CA GLN A 136 -5.71 -0.64 21.69
C GLN A 136 -6.09 0.43 20.66
N LYS A 137 -7.35 0.90 20.70
CA LYS A 137 -7.82 1.96 19.82
C LYS A 137 -7.01 3.26 20.03
N GLN A 138 -6.83 3.98 18.94
CA GLN A 138 -6.15 5.27 18.89
C GLN A 138 -7.18 6.39 18.72
N GLU A 139 -6.78 7.63 18.99
CA GLU A 139 -7.64 8.78 18.76
C GLU A 139 -7.76 9.08 17.24
N ASP A 140 -8.94 9.44 16.79
CA ASP A 140 -9.23 9.71 15.36
C ASP A 140 -8.37 10.86 14.81
N VAL A 141 -8.07 11.86 15.64
CA VAL A 141 -7.17 12.97 15.28
C VAL A 141 -5.79 12.46 14.87
N LEU A 142 -5.26 11.45 15.57
CA LEU A 142 -3.98 10.83 15.24
C LEU A 142 -4.07 10.08 13.91
N ILE A 143 -5.13 9.30 13.69
CA ILE A 143 -5.34 8.55 12.45
C ILE A 143 -5.43 9.50 11.26
N ASN A 144 -6.21 10.57 11.38
CA ASN A 144 -6.35 11.59 10.35
C ASN A 144 -5.02 12.26 10.02
N SER A 145 -4.24 12.63 11.05
CA SER A 145 -2.93 13.24 10.85
C SER A 145 -1.95 12.35 10.09
N HIS A 146 -2.01 11.03 10.31
CA HIS A 146 -1.21 10.06 9.56
C HIS A 146 -1.64 9.98 8.09
N ALA A 147 -2.94 10.00 7.80
CA ALA A 147 -3.46 9.99 6.43
C ALA A 147 -3.08 11.26 5.67
N GLU A 148 -3.23 12.43 6.28
CA GLU A 148 -2.87 13.72 5.69
C GLU A 148 -1.36 13.83 5.44
N LYS A 149 -0.55 13.41 6.41
CA LYS A 149 0.91 13.36 6.27
C LYS A 149 1.32 12.43 5.15
N TRP A 150 0.75 11.23 5.10
CA TRP A 150 1.01 10.26 4.03
C TRP A 150 0.68 10.83 2.65
N ALA A 151 -0.50 11.43 2.48
CA ALA A 151 -0.93 11.99 1.21
C ALA A 151 -0.01 13.14 0.76
N SER A 152 0.37 14.03 1.69
CA SER A 152 1.30 15.13 1.43
C SER A 152 2.67 14.63 0.97
N ASP A 153 3.21 13.61 1.65
CA ASP A 153 4.51 13.02 1.31
C ASP A 153 4.42 12.33 -0.06
N VAL A 154 3.37 11.52 -0.31
CA VAL A 154 3.15 10.87 -1.62
C VAL A 154 3.13 11.91 -2.74
N LEU A 155 2.33 12.97 -2.62
CA LEU A 155 2.27 14.04 -3.62
C LEU A 155 3.63 14.66 -3.91
N SER A 156 4.41 14.93 -2.87
CA SER A 156 5.76 15.50 -3.02
C SER A 156 6.66 14.58 -3.86
N PHE A 157 6.63 13.27 -3.61
CA PHE A 157 7.46 12.32 -4.34
C PHE A 157 6.96 12.04 -5.76
N LEU A 158 5.65 12.00 -6.00
CA LEU A 158 5.09 11.83 -7.33
C LEU A 158 5.57 12.92 -8.30
N ALA A 159 5.71 14.15 -7.81
CA ALA A 159 6.18 15.30 -8.60
C ALA A 159 7.71 15.29 -8.86
N ASN A 160 8.51 14.60 -8.03
CA ASN A 160 9.97 14.79 -7.99
C ASN A 160 10.82 13.63 -8.51
N LYS A 161 10.29 12.48 -8.86
CA LYS A 161 10.99 11.25 -9.34
C LYS A 161 12.03 10.61 -8.37
N ASN A 162 12.23 11.13 -7.19
CA ASN A 162 13.32 10.72 -6.29
C ASN A 162 12.84 9.72 -5.24
N PHE A 163 12.57 8.48 -5.65
CA PHE A 163 12.33 7.39 -4.70
C PHE A 163 13.64 6.63 -4.43
N ASP A 164 14.09 6.65 -3.16
CA ASP A 164 15.26 5.89 -2.72
C ASP A 164 14.87 4.42 -2.52
N LEU A 165 15.08 3.63 -3.58
CA LEU A 165 14.72 2.22 -3.61
C LEU A 165 15.56 1.40 -2.60
N GLU A 166 16.78 1.83 -2.29
CA GLU A 166 17.63 1.12 -1.32
C GLU A 166 17.06 1.22 0.11
N ARG A 167 16.51 2.35 0.50
CA ARG A 167 15.81 2.48 1.79
C ARG A 167 14.54 1.63 1.84
N TYR A 168 13.81 1.52 0.74
CA TYR A 168 12.67 0.60 0.64
C TYR A 168 13.11 -0.85 0.85
N LYS A 169 14.17 -1.29 0.17
CA LYS A 169 14.72 -2.65 0.27
C LYS A 169 15.12 -3.02 1.70
N GLN A 170 15.65 -2.08 2.48
CA GLN A 170 16.01 -2.29 3.89
C GLN A 170 14.79 -2.64 4.78
N LYS A 171 13.58 -2.22 4.40
CA LYS A 171 12.33 -2.56 5.09
C LYS A 171 11.59 -3.75 4.49
N LEU A 172 12.08 -4.28 3.38
CA LEU A 172 11.38 -5.31 2.61
C LEU A 172 11.67 -6.71 3.17
N GLN A 173 10.64 -7.36 3.73
CA GLN A 173 10.75 -8.73 4.26
C GLN A 173 10.80 -9.80 3.17
N THR A 174 10.42 -9.47 1.94
CA THR A 174 10.37 -10.44 0.82
C THR A 174 11.75 -10.86 0.36
N LEU A 175 12.75 -9.99 0.46
CA LEU A 175 14.11 -10.32 0.03
C LEU A 175 14.72 -11.45 0.86
N GLY A 176 15.39 -12.38 0.18
CA GLY A 176 15.98 -13.57 0.78
C GLY A 176 14.98 -14.71 1.06
N LYS A 177 13.68 -14.53 0.75
CA LYS A 177 12.67 -15.58 0.91
C LYS A 177 12.35 -16.27 -0.41
N ILE A 178 11.81 -17.48 -0.31
CA ILE A 178 11.23 -18.18 -1.45
C ILE A 178 9.84 -17.59 -1.72
N VAL A 179 9.58 -17.24 -2.97
CA VAL A 179 8.30 -16.77 -3.47
C VAL A 179 7.74 -17.74 -4.51
N GLU A 180 6.43 -17.91 -4.50
CA GLU A 180 5.69 -18.65 -5.52
C GLU A 180 5.08 -17.67 -6.53
N TYR A 181 5.11 -18.04 -7.80
CA TYR A 181 4.54 -17.31 -8.92
C TYR A 181 3.91 -18.31 -9.91
N PRO A 182 3.07 -17.89 -10.86
CA PRO A 182 2.29 -18.82 -11.68
C PRO A 182 3.12 -19.91 -12.39
N GLU A 183 4.35 -19.58 -12.79
CA GLU A 183 5.23 -20.49 -13.53
C GLU A 183 6.19 -21.29 -12.64
N GLY A 184 6.21 -21.05 -11.31
CA GLY A 184 7.12 -21.76 -10.42
C GLY A 184 7.38 -21.11 -9.08
N ARG A 185 8.57 -21.30 -8.56
CA ARG A 185 9.07 -20.72 -7.31
C ARG A 185 10.55 -20.39 -7.39
N GLY A 186 11.01 -19.44 -6.57
CA GLY A 186 12.42 -19.05 -6.54
C GLY A 186 12.71 -18.09 -5.39
N TRP A 187 13.96 -17.71 -5.22
CA TRP A 187 14.41 -16.77 -4.20
C TRP A 187 14.26 -15.33 -4.68
N ALA A 188 13.59 -14.51 -3.90
CA ALA A 188 13.54 -13.07 -4.11
C ALA A 188 14.89 -12.46 -3.77
N GLU A 189 15.66 -12.05 -4.79
CA GLU A 189 17.03 -11.54 -4.60
C GLU A 189 17.10 -10.02 -4.53
N ASP A 190 16.27 -9.32 -5.32
CA ASP A 190 16.34 -7.86 -5.41
C ASP A 190 15.03 -7.26 -5.94
N VAL A 191 14.93 -5.94 -5.86
CA VAL A 191 13.91 -5.15 -6.55
C VAL A 191 14.59 -4.24 -7.56
N ASN A 192 14.18 -4.35 -8.83
CA ASN A 192 14.75 -3.58 -9.93
C ASN A 192 14.29 -2.10 -9.89
N GLU A 193 14.96 -1.22 -10.64
CA GLU A 193 14.63 0.22 -10.75
C GLU A 193 13.21 0.51 -11.28
N ASP A 194 12.55 -0.45 -11.89
CA ASP A 194 11.16 -0.36 -12.33
C ASP A 194 10.16 -0.88 -11.30
N GLY A 195 10.64 -1.36 -10.14
CA GLY A 195 9.81 -1.91 -9.06
C GLY A 195 9.49 -3.39 -9.22
N SER A 196 9.92 -4.07 -10.27
CA SER A 196 9.76 -5.52 -10.43
C SER A 196 10.63 -6.28 -9.43
N LEU A 197 10.13 -7.42 -8.94
CA LEU A 197 10.87 -8.30 -8.06
C LEU A 197 11.77 -9.22 -8.89
N LYS A 198 13.08 -9.16 -8.66
CA LYS A 198 14.05 -10.07 -9.26
C LYS A 198 14.08 -11.36 -8.47
N VAL A 199 13.74 -12.45 -9.13
CA VAL A 199 13.68 -13.79 -8.54
C VAL A 199 14.66 -14.70 -9.25
N LYS A 200 15.44 -15.47 -8.48
CA LYS A 200 16.24 -16.56 -8.99
C LYS A 200 15.44 -17.85 -8.87
N SER A 201 15.05 -18.44 -10.00
CA SER A 201 14.31 -19.70 -10.04
C SER A 201 15.13 -20.86 -9.46
N ILE A 202 14.47 -21.98 -9.16
CA ILE A 202 15.16 -23.18 -8.68
C ILE A 202 16.17 -23.71 -9.73
N ASP A 203 15.88 -23.51 -11.00
CA ASP A 203 16.74 -23.91 -12.12
C ASP A 203 17.90 -22.92 -12.36
N GLY A 204 17.98 -21.86 -11.57
CA GLY A 204 19.05 -20.87 -11.59
C GLY A 204 18.84 -19.70 -12.56
N GLU A 205 17.72 -19.64 -13.25
CA GLU A 205 17.38 -18.54 -14.15
C GLU A 205 16.84 -17.32 -13.39
N TYR A 206 17.05 -16.12 -13.94
CA TYR A 206 16.52 -14.89 -13.38
C TYR A 206 15.21 -14.49 -14.06
N ILE A 207 14.21 -14.19 -13.24
CA ILE A 207 12.87 -13.78 -13.65
C ILE A 207 12.53 -12.45 -12.97
N ASN A 208 11.93 -11.52 -13.71
CA ASN A 208 11.43 -10.26 -13.17
C ASN A 208 9.91 -10.32 -13.05
N LEU A 209 9.41 -10.32 -11.83
CA LEU A 209 7.99 -10.43 -11.54
C LEU A 209 7.37 -9.04 -11.35
N THR A 210 6.32 -8.76 -12.11
CA THR A 210 5.57 -7.49 -12.04
C THR A 210 4.14 -7.67 -11.53
N SER A 211 3.72 -8.91 -11.31
CA SER A 211 2.34 -9.25 -10.94
C SER A 211 2.11 -9.21 -9.43
N PRO A 212 0.95 -8.76 -8.95
CA PRO A 212 0.55 -8.87 -7.55
C PRO A 212 0.18 -10.30 -7.12
N LEU A 213 0.31 -11.32 -8.00
CA LEU A 213 -0.08 -12.71 -7.75
C LEU A 213 1.02 -13.56 -7.09
N ILE A 214 1.84 -12.97 -6.24
CA ILE A 214 2.95 -13.67 -5.57
C ILE A 214 2.57 -13.96 -4.13
N SER A 215 2.78 -15.21 -3.69
CA SER A 215 2.76 -15.59 -2.29
C SER A 215 4.17 -15.95 -1.80
N GLU A 216 4.51 -15.55 -0.58
CA GLU A 216 5.70 -16.05 0.10
C GLU A 216 5.46 -17.49 0.58
N VAL A 217 6.43 -18.37 0.38
CA VAL A 217 6.44 -19.74 0.89
C VAL A 217 7.19 -19.73 2.22
N ASN A 218 6.53 -20.17 3.29
CA ASN A 218 7.12 -20.33 4.63
C ASN A 218 7.93 -21.60 4.71
#